data_d993edda83547f96d2b4ba33bddcd9be
#
_entry.id   d993edda83547f96d2b4ba33bddcd9be
#
_cell.length_a   1.000
_cell.length_b   1.000
_cell.length_c   1.000
_cell.angle_alpha   90.00
_cell.angle_beta   90.00
_cell.angle_gamma   90.00
#
_symmetry.space_group_name_H-M   'P 1'
#
loop_
_entity.id
_entity.type
_entity.pdbx_description
1 polymer ?
#
loop_
_entity_poly.entity_id
_entity_poly.type
_entity_poly.pdbx_seq_one_letter_code
_entity_poly.pdbx_strand_id
1 'polypeptide(L)'
;MNWKNCSAPCNVRLCGIHIITKSTLTTQLAIPYEFINEIRSLHPMPGSELDRLLENGWRFLGNEAVRHNVATWNSEMCGTVPVRIRLSDFTLASSQMKLLRKNTGLRVQTGPIVIDREKTALFEKHKARIRERTPDSLFSFLNVYPEVVPGEGREFSVFLGDELIACSFIHLGDKAVSATYCIFNPDYGRFSPGIYTMLLEILYSIERGSVFYYPGYVYSVPSQFDYKLNFHGSEQMNWNTGVWTPRKRVPPGMNHTQG
;
A
#
# COMPACT_ATOMS: atom_id res chain seq x y z
N MET A 1 39.13 -3.50 -8.20
CA MET A 1 38.42 -4.34 -7.26
C MET A 1 37.10 -4.74 -7.90
N ASN A 2 36.92 -6.04 -8.11
CA ASN A 2 35.87 -6.64 -8.93
C ASN A 2 34.48 -6.60 -8.26
N TRP A 3 33.55 -5.90 -8.86
CA TRP A 3 32.12 -6.02 -8.58
C TRP A 3 31.51 -7.02 -9.57
N LYS A 4 31.57 -8.28 -9.25
CA LYS A 4 30.76 -9.33 -9.88
C LYS A 4 30.29 -10.25 -8.76
N ASN A 5 28.98 -10.52 -8.75
CA ASN A 5 28.21 -11.47 -7.97
C ASN A 5 27.43 -10.89 -6.76
N CYS A 6 26.26 -10.36 -7.07
CA CYS A 6 25.07 -10.50 -6.21
C CYS A 6 23.83 -10.55 -7.11
N SER A 7 23.74 -11.62 -7.89
CA SER A 7 22.50 -12.06 -8.51
C SER A 7 22.02 -13.29 -7.73
N ALA A 8 21.21 -13.08 -6.71
CA ALA A 8 20.46 -14.15 -6.08
C ALA A 8 18.99 -13.91 -6.35
N PRO A 9 18.35 -14.70 -7.24
CA PRO A 9 16.90 -14.72 -7.32
C PRO A 9 16.35 -15.28 -6.01
N CYS A 10 15.33 -14.62 -5.47
CA CYS A 10 14.58 -15.11 -4.33
C CYS A 10 13.88 -16.41 -4.70
N ASN A 11 14.60 -17.54 -4.61
CA ASN A 11 14.05 -18.87 -4.81
C ASN A 11 13.12 -19.21 -3.64
N VAL A 12 11.82 -19.07 -3.87
CA VAL A 12 10.82 -19.78 -3.08
C VAL A 12 10.99 -21.26 -3.39
N ARG A 13 11.74 -21.99 -2.56
CA ARG A 13 11.78 -23.45 -2.59
C ARG A 13 10.38 -23.95 -2.27
N LEU A 14 9.73 -24.54 -3.28
CA LEU A 14 8.59 -25.43 -3.11
C LEU A 14 9.08 -26.62 -2.28
N CYS A 15 8.75 -26.65 -1.00
CA CYS A 15 8.95 -27.81 -0.15
C CYS A 15 7.93 -28.86 -0.60
N GLY A 16 8.43 -30.07 -0.94
CA GLY A 16 7.68 -31.15 -1.53
C GLY A 16 6.45 -31.54 -0.72
N ILE A 17 5.33 -31.62 -1.40
CA ILE A 17 4.08 -32.19 -0.89
C ILE A 17 4.20 -33.72 -1.00
N HIS A 18 4.40 -34.38 0.16
CA HIS A 18 4.18 -35.80 0.26
C HIS A 18 2.67 -36.07 0.27
N ILE A 19 2.17 -36.71 -0.80
CA ILE A 19 0.79 -37.18 -0.89
C ILE A 19 0.63 -38.38 0.04
N ILE A 20 -0.02 -38.18 1.20
CA ILE A 20 -0.56 -39.28 2.00
C ILE A 20 -2.05 -39.39 1.68
N THR A 21 -2.39 -40.43 0.96
CA THR A 21 -3.78 -40.84 0.73
C THR A 21 -4.37 -41.45 2.00
N LYS A 22 -5.40 -40.83 2.59
CA LYS A 22 -6.61 -41.48 3.11
C LYS A 22 -7.64 -40.48 3.63
N SER A 23 -8.74 -40.46 2.91
CA SER A 23 -10.16 -40.21 3.25
C SER A 23 -10.49 -39.35 4.50
N THR A 24 -11.08 -38.22 4.27
CA THR A 24 -12.41 -37.70 4.61
C THR A 24 -12.37 -36.20 4.87
N LEU A 25 -13.32 -35.52 4.23
CA LEU A 25 -13.60 -34.06 4.30
C LEU A 25 -12.60 -33.18 3.56
N THR A 26 -12.66 -33.31 2.25
CA THR A 26 -12.13 -32.30 1.32
C THR A 26 -13.09 -31.11 1.33
N THR A 27 -12.91 -30.16 2.22
CA THR A 27 -13.35 -28.81 1.92
C THR A 27 -12.37 -28.32 0.86
N GLN A 28 -12.73 -28.54 -0.37
CA GLN A 28 -12.03 -28.08 -1.55
C GLN A 28 -12.07 -26.56 -1.51
N LEU A 29 -11.01 -25.94 -1.00
CA LEU A 29 -10.68 -24.57 -1.33
C LEU A 29 -10.44 -24.54 -2.84
N ALA A 30 -11.54 -24.49 -3.60
CA ALA A 30 -11.48 -24.13 -4.99
C ALA A 30 -10.95 -22.69 -5.00
N ILE A 31 -9.65 -22.53 -5.21
CA ILE A 31 -9.08 -21.26 -5.64
C ILE A 31 -9.41 -21.21 -7.15
N PRO A 32 -10.49 -20.51 -7.56
CA PRO A 32 -10.88 -20.44 -8.96
C PRO A 32 -10.07 -19.38 -9.71
N TYR A 33 -8.84 -19.06 -9.22
CA TYR A 33 -8.04 -17.95 -9.74
C TYR A 33 -6.77 -18.50 -10.37
N GLU A 34 -6.51 -18.06 -11.59
CA GLU A 34 -5.17 -18.17 -12.16
C GLU A 34 -4.17 -17.55 -11.19
N PHE A 35 -3.09 -18.27 -10.89
CA PHE A 35 -2.03 -17.77 -10.02
C PHE A 35 -1.30 -16.64 -10.73
N ILE A 36 -1.33 -15.45 -10.14
CA ILE A 36 -0.66 -14.25 -10.63
C ILE A 36 0.51 -13.94 -9.71
N ASN A 37 1.70 -13.87 -10.27
CA ASN A 37 2.91 -13.39 -9.60
C ASN A 37 3.85 -12.81 -10.66
N GLU A 38 3.68 -11.54 -10.96
CA GLU A 38 4.36 -10.83 -12.03
C GLU A 38 5.24 -9.72 -11.44
N ILE A 39 6.43 -9.60 -11.97
CA ILE A 39 7.42 -8.58 -11.59
C ILE A 39 7.96 -7.94 -12.86
N ARG A 40 8.11 -6.61 -12.85
CA ARG A 40 8.73 -5.83 -13.91
C ARG A 40 9.65 -4.80 -13.30
N SER A 41 10.81 -4.55 -13.95
CA SER A 41 11.68 -3.43 -13.57
C SER A 41 10.98 -2.09 -13.81
N LEU A 42 11.15 -1.17 -12.87
CA LEU A 42 10.63 0.19 -12.99
C LEU A 42 11.61 1.08 -13.74
N HIS A 43 11.04 1.91 -14.59
CA HIS A 43 11.70 3.00 -15.29
C HIS A 43 10.81 4.25 -15.20
N PRO A 44 11.35 5.45 -15.45
CA PRO A 44 10.51 6.63 -15.64
C PRO A 44 9.49 6.36 -16.75
N MET A 45 8.21 6.62 -16.46
CA MET A 45 7.13 6.38 -17.42
C MET A 45 6.16 7.57 -17.48
N PRO A 46 5.44 7.74 -18.59
CA PRO A 46 4.35 8.70 -18.69
C PRO A 46 3.26 8.43 -17.66
N GLY A 47 2.57 9.47 -17.18
CA GLY A 47 1.49 9.34 -16.22
C GLY A 47 0.35 8.43 -16.69
N SER A 48 0.06 8.42 -17.98
CA SER A 48 -0.93 7.52 -18.59
C SER A 48 -0.56 6.03 -18.52
N GLU A 49 0.74 5.71 -18.57
CA GLU A 49 1.21 4.33 -18.37
C GLU A 49 1.12 3.92 -16.92
N LEU A 50 1.47 4.81 -15.98
CA LEU A 50 1.29 4.61 -14.55
C LEU A 50 -0.17 4.35 -14.22
N ASP A 51 -1.10 5.15 -14.76
CA ASP A 51 -2.54 4.96 -14.61
C ASP A 51 -2.97 3.55 -15.06
N ARG A 52 -2.52 3.14 -16.26
CA ARG A 52 -2.85 1.83 -16.83
C ARG A 52 -2.33 0.67 -15.97
N LEU A 53 -1.12 0.78 -15.43
CA LEU A 53 -0.56 -0.24 -14.55
C LEU A 53 -1.39 -0.35 -13.26
N LEU A 54 -1.70 0.76 -12.61
CA LEU A 54 -2.51 0.79 -11.40
C LEU A 54 -3.91 0.22 -11.63
N GLU A 55 -4.56 0.55 -12.75
CA GLU A 55 -5.87 0.04 -13.12
C GLU A 55 -5.87 -1.49 -13.28
N ASN A 56 -4.76 -2.06 -13.73
CA ASN A 56 -4.57 -3.51 -13.87
C ASN A 56 -4.02 -4.18 -12.60
N GLY A 57 -4.05 -3.49 -11.46
CA GLY A 57 -3.69 -4.04 -10.16
C GLY A 57 -2.20 -4.07 -9.87
N TRP A 58 -1.36 -3.40 -10.64
CA TRP A 58 0.06 -3.29 -10.34
C TRP A 58 0.32 -2.37 -9.15
N ARG A 59 1.42 -2.63 -8.44
CA ARG A 59 1.96 -1.80 -7.38
C ARG A 59 3.44 -1.56 -7.62
N PHE A 60 3.95 -0.45 -7.07
CA PHE A 60 5.34 -0.05 -7.20
C PHE A 60 6.05 -0.22 -5.86
N LEU A 61 7.16 -0.97 -5.86
CA LEU A 61 7.98 -1.26 -4.68
C LEU A 61 9.46 -1.20 -5.07
N GLY A 62 10.20 -0.24 -4.51
CA GLY A 62 11.62 -0.08 -4.83
C GLY A 62 11.85 0.12 -6.32
N ASN A 63 12.57 -0.83 -6.92
CA ASN A 63 12.90 -0.82 -8.35
C ASN A 63 11.94 -1.66 -9.20
N GLU A 64 10.82 -2.11 -8.63
CA GLU A 64 9.95 -3.09 -9.27
C GLU A 64 8.48 -2.65 -9.27
N ALA A 65 7.79 -2.92 -10.37
CA ALA A 65 6.35 -3.04 -10.39
C ALA A 65 6.00 -4.50 -10.13
N VAL A 66 5.09 -4.73 -9.19
CA VAL A 66 4.66 -6.06 -8.78
C VAL A 66 3.15 -6.22 -8.93
N ARG A 67 2.73 -7.44 -9.29
CA ARG A 67 1.32 -7.82 -9.39
C ARG A 67 1.18 -9.27 -8.93
N HIS A 68 0.45 -9.48 -7.84
CA HIS A 68 0.27 -10.82 -7.28
C HIS A 68 -1.08 -10.95 -6.58
N ASN A 69 -1.72 -12.12 -6.72
CA ASN A 69 -3.01 -12.41 -6.11
C ASN A 69 -2.90 -13.28 -4.85
N VAL A 70 -1.69 -13.70 -4.47
CA VAL A 70 -1.41 -14.49 -3.27
C VAL A 70 -0.23 -13.88 -2.52
N ALA A 71 -0.31 -13.85 -1.19
CA ALA A 71 0.74 -13.40 -0.30
C ALA A 71 0.80 -14.29 0.95
N THR A 72 1.82 -14.08 1.78
CA THR A 72 1.91 -14.68 3.11
C THR A 72 1.60 -13.62 4.16
N TRP A 73 0.68 -13.94 5.06
CA TRP A 73 0.33 -13.13 6.22
C TRP A 73 0.25 -13.99 7.47
N ASN A 74 0.96 -13.64 8.56
CA ASN A 74 1.08 -14.45 9.79
C ASN A 74 1.47 -15.91 9.50
N SER A 75 2.44 -16.10 8.60
CA SER A 75 2.93 -17.42 8.15
C SER A 75 1.92 -18.27 7.36
N GLU A 76 0.74 -17.75 7.04
CA GLU A 76 -0.28 -18.43 6.25
C GLU A 76 -0.42 -17.78 4.87
N MET A 77 -0.73 -18.61 3.86
CA MET A 77 -1.04 -18.10 2.52
C MET A 77 -2.44 -17.50 2.48
N CYS A 78 -2.55 -16.30 1.93
CA CYS A 78 -3.82 -15.60 1.76
C CYS A 78 -3.90 -14.90 0.40
N GLY A 79 -5.12 -14.63 -0.05
CA GLY A 79 -5.33 -13.84 -1.24
C GLY A 79 -5.00 -12.36 -1.01
N THR A 80 -4.61 -11.66 -2.06
CA THR A 80 -4.50 -10.20 -2.08
C THR A 80 -5.64 -9.61 -2.90
N VAL A 81 -6.09 -8.43 -2.54
CA VAL A 81 -7.14 -7.69 -3.24
C VAL A 81 -6.67 -6.26 -3.46
N PRO A 82 -6.52 -5.83 -4.72
CA PRO A 82 -6.24 -4.43 -5.03
C PRO A 82 -7.39 -3.52 -4.60
N VAL A 83 -7.03 -2.39 -4.01
CA VAL A 83 -7.99 -1.37 -3.56
C VAL A 83 -7.69 -0.06 -4.25
N ARG A 84 -8.75 0.66 -4.65
CA ARG A 84 -8.69 2.06 -5.04
C ARG A 84 -9.83 2.85 -4.42
N ILE A 85 -9.69 4.14 -4.38
CA ILE A 85 -10.75 5.07 -3.98
C ILE A 85 -11.12 5.89 -5.21
N ARG A 86 -12.40 5.84 -5.60
CA ARG A 86 -12.96 6.76 -6.59
C ARG A 86 -13.16 8.11 -5.92
N LEU A 87 -12.38 9.10 -6.33
CA LEU A 87 -12.31 10.39 -5.63
C LEU A 87 -13.59 11.22 -5.75
N SER A 88 -14.37 11.05 -6.84
CA SER A 88 -15.70 11.67 -6.97
C SER A 88 -16.70 11.21 -5.91
N ASP A 89 -16.52 10.01 -5.38
CA ASP A 89 -17.43 9.38 -4.42
C ASP A 89 -16.87 9.47 -2.98
N PHE A 90 -15.69 10.10 -2.84
CA PHE A 90 -15.06 10.26 -1.54
C PHE A 90 -15.76 11.36 -0.74
N THR A 91 -16.08 11.02 0.51
CA THR A 91 -16.55 11.97 1.53
C THR A 91 -15.91 11.64 2.86
N LEU A 92 -15.57 12.65 3.63
CA LEU A 92 -14.97 12.49 4.95
C LEU A 92 -15.97 11.86 5.94
N ALA A 93 -15.60 10.74 6.53
CA ALA A 93 -16.34 10.18 7.66
C ALA A 93 -16.16 11.06 8.91
N SER A 94 -17.09 10.98 9.87
CA SER A 94 -17.03 11.77 11.12
C SER A 94 -15.72 11.52 11.90
N SER A 95 -15.21 10.28 11.92
CA SER A 95 -13.93 9.94 12.56
C SER A 95 -12.74 10.57 11.85
N GLN A 96 -12.76 10.64 10.52
CA GLN A 96 -11.73 11.27 9.71
C GLN A 96 -11.72 12.80 9.90
N MET A 97 -12.90 13.42 9.95
CA MET A 97 -13.03 14.85 10.29
C MET A 97 -12.49 15.15 11.70
N LYS A 98 -12.79 14.30 12.69
CA LYS A 98 -12.24 14.44 14.04
C LYS A 98 -10.73 14.31 14.04
N LEU A 99 -10.16 13.39 13.27
CA LEU A 99 -8.71 13.21 13.15
C LEU A 99 -8.05 14.45 12.53
N LEU A 100 -8.59 14.98 11.45
CA LEU A 100 -8.09 16.21 10.83
C LEU A 100 -8.11 17.38 11.81
N ARG A 101 -9.21 17.59 12.54
CA ARG A 101 -9.33 18.63 13.58
C ARG A 101 -8.32 18.43 14.71
N LYS A 102 -8.13 17.19 15.17
CA LYS A 102 -7.16 16.86 16.23
C LYS A 102 -5.73 17.24 15.83
N ASN A 103 -5.42 17.13 14.56
CA ASN A 103 -4.09 17.30 14.00
C ASN A 103 -3.84 18.71 13.42
N THR A 104 -4.72 19.69 13.64
CA THR A 104 -4.54 21.06 13.11
C THR A 104 -3.29 21.76 13.62
N GLY A 105 -2.73 21.33 14.77
CA GLY A 105 -1.46 21.84 15.31
C GLY A 105 -0.21 21.22 14.67
N LEU A 106 -0.35 20.27 13.75
CA LEU A 106 0.77 19.72 13.02
C LEU A 106 1.06 20.54 11.76
N ARG A 107 2.34 20.79 11.51
CA ARG A 107 2.79 21.44 10.28
C ARG A 107 3.00 20.38 9.20
N VAL A 108 2.44 20.60 8.01
CA VAL A 108 2.58 19.72 6.86
C VAL A 108 3.36 20.44 5.77
N GLN A 109 4.36 19.76 5.22
CA GLN A 109 5.11 20.21 4.05
C GLN A 109 4.94 19.19 2.93
N THR A 110 4.74 19.67 1.71
CA THR A 110 4.60 18.85 0.51
C THR A 110 5.62 19.29 -0.53
N GLY A 111 6.28 18.34 -1.16
CA GLY A 111 7.31 18.61 -2.17
C GLY A 111 7.67 17.37 -2.97
N PRO A 112 8.65 17.48 -3.90
CA PRO A 112 9.28 16.31 -4.51
C PRO A 112 9.86 15.39 -3.43
N ILE A 113 9.91 14.09 -3.70
CA ILE A 113 10.48 13.14 -2.74
C ILE A 113 11.98 13.38 -2.63
N VAL A 114 12.45 13.61 -1.40
CA VAL A 114 13.87 13.74 -1.07
C VAL A 114 14.18 12.84 0.12
N ILE A 115 15.01 11.82 -0.07
CA ILE A 115 15.43 10.93 1.02
C ILE A 115 16.67 11.49 1.67
N ASP A 116 16.49 12.11 2.83
CA ASP A 116 17.52 12.73 3.65
C ASP A 116 17.81 11.91 4.93
N ARG A 117 18.69 12.45 5.77
CA ARG A 117 19.07 11.81 7.04
C ARG A 117 17.93 11.76 8.04
N GLU A 118 17.06 12.78 8.05
CA GLU A 118 15.93 12.85 8.97
C GLU A 118 14.88 11.77 8.65
N LYS A 119 14.54 11.59 7.37
CA LYS A 119 13.65 10.51 6.92
C LYS A 119 14.25 9.13 7.11
N THR A 120 15.57 8.99 6.90
CA THR A 120 16.28 7.73 7.19
C THR A 120 16.20 7.39 8.69
N ALA A 121 16.43 8.36 9.58
CA ALA A 121 16.30 8.16 11.02
C ALA A 121 14.85 7.86 11.44
N LEU A 122 13.86 8.52 10.82
CA LEU A 122 12.45 8.25 11.05
C LEU A 122 12.09 6.82 10.59
N PHE A 123 12.66 6.35 9.47
CA PHE A 123 12.45 4.99 9.00
C PHE A 123 13.00 3.95 9.99
N GLU A 124 14.15 4.18 10.60
CA GLU A 124 14.70 3.28 11.63
C GLU A 124 13.75 3.13 12.82
N LYS A 125 13.15 4.24 13.29
CA LYS A 125 12.12 4.21 14.33
C LYS A 125 10.87 3.46 13.86
N HIS A 126 10.45 3.69 12.61
CA HIS A 126 9.26 3.06 12.03
C HIS A 126 9.41 1.55 11.90
N LYS A 127 10.55 1.07 11.38
CA LYS A 127 10.78 -0.36 11.13
C LYS A 127 10.93 -1.18 12.40
N ALA A 128 11.31 -0.58 13.54
CA ALA A 128 11.42 -1.28 14.82
C ALA A 128 10.11 -1.94 15.27
N ARG A 129 8.94 -1.50 14.77
CA ARG A 129 7.63 -2.10 15.02
C ARG A 129 7.31 -3.30 14.11
N ILE A 130 8.08 -3.50 13.03
CA ILE A 130 7.87 -4.58 12.05
C ILE A 130 8.56 -5.83 12.57
N ARG A 131 7.79 -6.87 12.87
CA ARG A 131 8.31 -8.11 13.47
C ARG A 131 8.78 -9.13 12.43
N GLU A 132 8.20 -9.11 11.23
CA GLU A 132 8.48 -10.07 10.17
C GLU A 132 8.89 -9.33 8.90
N ARG A 133 9.91 -9.87 8.19
CA ARG A 133 10.42 -9.31 6.93
C ARG A 133 10.72 -7.81 7.03
N THR A 134 11.48 -7.45 8.09
CA THR A 134 11.88 -6.06 8.31
C THR A 134 12.66 -5.56 7.08
N PRO A 135 12.24 -4.48 6.44
CA PRO A 135 12.92 -3.93 5.28
C PRO A 135 14.27 -3.32 5.67
N ASP A 136 15.28 -3.45 4.81
CA ASP A 136 16.63 -2.96 5.08
C ASP A 136 16.70 -1.44 5.05
N SER A 137 16.01 -0.81 4.12
CA SER A 137 16.01 0.64 3.93
C SER A 137 14.73 1.13 3.29
N LEU A 138 14.55 2.46 3.19
CA LEU A 138 13.46 3.08 2.42
C LEU A 138 13.47 2.67 0.95
N PHE A 139 14.63 2.33 0.40
CA PHE A 139 14.76 1.87 -0.97
C PHE A 139 14.19 0.46 -1.22
N SER A 140 13.75 -0.24 -0.17
CA SER A 140 12.89 -1.42 -0.32
C SER A 140 11.48 -1.06 -0.84
N PHE A 141 11.07 0.21 -0.72
CA PHE A 141 9.77 0.71 -1.13
C PHE A 141 9.84 1.81 -2.19
N LEU A 142 10.92 2.58 -2.20
CA LEU A 142 11.15 3.71 -3.10
C LEU A 142 12.32 3.43 -4.03
N ASN A 143 12.21 3.87 -5.28
CA ASN A 143 13.34 3.85 -6.21
C ASN A 143 14.48 4.76 -5.69
N VAL A 144 15.69 4.60 -6.22
CA VAL A 144 16.83 5.47 -5.91
C VAL A 144 16.67 6.89 -6.46
N TYR A 145 15.74 7.08 -7.42
CA TYR A 145 15.30 8.37 -7.97
C TYR A 145 13.79 8.52 -7.76
N PRO A 146 13.33 8.59 -6.50
CA PRO A 146 11.91 8.45 -6.19
C PRO A 146 11.07 9.65 -6.61
N GLU A 147 11.72 10.77 -6.95
CA GLU A 147 11.07 11.98 -7.45
C GLU A 147 10.59 11.86 -8.89
N VAL A 148 11.14 10.89 -9.66
CA VAL A 148 10.84 10.70 -11.09
C VAL A 148 10.53 9.25 -11.47
N VAL A 149 10.72 8.27 -10.59
CA VAL A 149 10.48 6.84 -10.87
C VAL A 149 9.46 6.27 -9.86
N PRO A 150 8.36 5.67 -10.34
CA PRO A 150 7.97 5.40 -11.75
C PRO A 150 7.40 6.60 -12.50
N GLY A 151 7.05 7.67 -11.83
CA GLY A 151 6.51 8.92 -12.33
C GLY A 151 6.83 10.04 -11.35
N GLU A 152 6.18 11.19 -11.47
CA GLU A 152 6.35 12.31 -10.54
C GLU A 152 6.07 11.88 -9.11
N GLY A 153 7.11 11.93 -8.26
CA GLY A 153 7.03 11.58 -6.84
C GLY A 153 6.75 12.79 -5.96
N ARG A 154 5.86 12.65 -4.98
CA ARG A 154 5.55 13.66 -3.98
C ARG A 154 5.61 13.07 -2.57
N GLU A 155 6.05 13.89 -1.62
CA GLU A 155 6.05 13.55 -0.21
C GLU A 155 5.18 14.49 0.62
N PHE A 156 4.69 13.96 1.73
CA PHE A 156 3.97 14.69 2.77
C PHE A 156 4.72 14.52 4.08
N SER A 157 5.51 15.50 4.46
CA SER A 157 6.28 15.53 5.70
C SER A 157 5.47 16.22 6.79
N VAL A 158 5.24 15.53 7.91
CA VAL A 158 4.39 15.98 9.02
C VAL A 158 5.27 16.24 10.25
N PHE A 159 5.19 17.45 10.79
CA PHE A 159 6.00 17.92 11.91
C PHE A 159 5.15 18.28 13.13
N LEU A 160 5.66 17.95 14.31
CA LEU A 160 5.22 18.52 15.57
C LEU A 160 6.32 19.46 16.08
N GLY A 161 6.07 20.78 16.01
CA GLY A 161 7.15 21.75 16.14
C GLY A 161 8.16 21.56 15.01
N ASP A 162 9.42 21.31 15.36
CA ASP A 162 10.50 21.07 14.40
C ASP A 162 10.79 19.58 14.19
N GLU A 163 10.16 18.68 14.95
CA GLU A 163 10.39 17.24 14.82
C GLU A 163 9.54 16.65 13.69
N LEU A 164 10.18 15.94 12.74
CA LEU A 164 9.52 15.13 11.73
C LEU A 164 8.94 13.87 12.38
N ILE A 165 7.61 13.78 12.47
CA ILE A 165 6.92 12.65 13.12
C ILE A 165 6.34 11.64 12.16
N ALA A 166 6.09 12.04 10.90
CA ALA A 166 5.63 11.15 9.83
C ALA A 166 6.02 11.72 8.47
N CYS A 167 6.22 10.80 7.52
CA CYS A 167 6.39 11.16 6.12
C CYS A 167 5.72 10.09 5.25
N SER A 168 4.98 10.49 4.23
CA SER A 168 4.38 9.57 3.27
C SER A 168 4.72 9.97 1.85
N PHE A 169 4.68 8.97 0.95
CA PHE A 169 5.18 9.08 -0.41
C PHE A 169 4.13 8.59 -1.40
N ILE A 170 3.89 9.37 -2.44
CA ILE A 170 2.99 9.05 -3.54
C ILE A 170 3.68 9.23 -4.88
N HIS A 171 3.16 8.54 -5.91
CA HIS A 171 3.53 8.80 -7.30
C HIS A 171 2.29 9.17 -8.11
N LEU A 172 2.46 10.14 -9.01
CA LEU A 172 1.39 10.77 -9.74
C LEU A 172 1.34 10.24 -11.18
N GLY A 173 0.17 9.71 -11.56
CA GLY A 173 -0.21 9.51 -12.95
C GLY A 173 -0.95 10.72 -13.50
N ASP A 174 -1.54 10.60 -14.69
CA ASP A 174 -2.38 11.65 -15.29
C ASP A 174 -3.71 11.78 -14.55
N LYS A 175 -4.33 10.64 -14.19
CA LYS A 175 -5.64 10.52 -13.53
C LYS A 175 -5.60 9.77 -12.22
N ALA A 176 -4.53 9.07 -11.94
CA ALA A 176 -4.38 8.23 -10.75
C ALA A 176 -3.27 8.72 -9.83
N VAL A 177 -3.39 8.38 -8.55
CA VAL A 177 -2.34 8.57 -7.55
C VAL A 177 -2.06 7.24 -6.87
N SER A 178 -0.80 6.84 -6.83
CA SER A 178 -0.34 5.64 -6.14
C SER A 178 0.24 6.00 -4.78
N ALA A 179 -0.38 5.56 -3.69
CA ALA A 179 0.26 5.58 -2.38
C ALA A 179 1.37 4.53 -2.35
N THR A 180 2.59 4.96 -2.09
CA THR A 180 3.75 4.06 -2.10
C THR A 180 4.04 3.55 -0.70
N TYR A 181 4.36 4.45 0.22
CA TYR A 181 4.70 4.07 1.58
C TYR A 181 4.49 5.23 2.56
N CYS A 182 4.33 4.90 3.85
CA CYS A 182 4.27 5.87 4.93
C CYS A 182 5.17 5.40 6.07
N ILE A 183 6.04 6.29 6.55
CA ILE A 183 6.88 6.10 7.72
C ILE A 183 6.45 7.07 8.83
N PHE A 184 6.53 6.63 10.07
CA PHE A 184 6.21 7.49 11.21
C PHE A 184 6.90 7.00 12.48
N ASN A 185 7.13 7.89 13.41
CA ASN A 185 7.59 7.55 14.74
C ASN A 185 6.43 6.96 15.57
N PRO A 186 6.52 5.69 16.04
CA PRO A 186 5.48 5.04 16.82
C PRO A 186 5.06 5.77 18.09
N ASP A 187 5.95 6.56 18.70
CA ASP A 187 5.68 7.34 19.91
C ASP A 187 4.58 8.39 19.70
N TYR A 188 4.34 8.77 18.44
CA TYR A 188 3.30 9.71 18.02
C TYR A 188 2.01 9.02 17.53
N GLY A 189 1.80 7.76 17.90
CA GLY A 189 0.62 6.97 17.53
C GLY A 189 -0.72 7.66 17.84
N ARG A 190 -0.76 8.52 18.87
CA ARG A 190 -1.93 9.34 19.22
C ARG A 190 -2.46 10.21 18.08
N PHE A 191 -1.62 10.60 17.13
CA PHE A 191 -2.00 11.37 15.95
C PHE A 191 -2.49 10.50 14.79
N SER A 192 -2.45 9.16 14.92
CA SER A 192 -2.81 8.19 13.87
C SER A 192 -2.12 8.51 12.54
N PRO A 193 -0.78 8.63 12.50
CA PRO A 193 -0.08 9.27 11.39
C PRO A 193 -0.31 8.55 10.05
N GLY A 194 -0.41 7.21 10.02
CA GLY A 194 -0.68 6.49 8.76
C GLY A 194 -2.05 6.78 8.15
N ILE A 195 -3.10 6.99 8.97
CA ILE A 195 -4.42 7.40 8.46
C ILE A 195 -4.42 8.89 8.13
N TYR A 196 -3.72 9.70 8.94
CA TYR A 196 -3.65 11.14 8.73
C TYR A 196 -2.96 11.48 7.41
N THR A 197 -1.80 10.89 7.13
CA THR A 197 -1.08 11.11 5.86
C THR A 197 -1.89 10.63 4.66
N MET A 198 -2.56 9.47 4.77
CA MET A 198 -3.45 9.00 3.71
C MET A 198 -4.61 9.99 3.43
N LEU A 199 -5.16 10.62 4.46
CA LEU A 199 -6.16 11.68 4.27
C LEU A 199 -5.58 12.91 3.56
N LEU A 200 -4.37 13.32 3.90
CA LEU A 200 -3.67 14.43 3.22
C LEU A 200 -3.44 14.11 1.74
N GLU A 201 -2.99 12.89 1.45
CA GLU A 201 -2.77 12.42 0.07
C GLU A 201 -4.08 12.39 -0.74
N ILE A 202 -5.18 11.93 -0.15
CA ILE A 202 -6.51 11.89 -0.80
C ILE A 202 -7.00 13.32 -1.08
N LEU A 203 -6.91 14.23 -0.10
CA LEU A 203 -7.33 15.62 -0.27
C LEU A 203 -6.49 16.32 -1.34
N TYR A 204 -5.18 16.12 -1.34
CA TYR A 204 -4.29 16.61 -2.40
C TYR A 204 -4.67 16.05 -3.77
N SER A 205 -4.99 14.76 -3.84
CA SER A 205 -5.39 14.11 -5.09
C SER A 205 -6.70 14.68 -5.65
N ILE A 206 -7.65 15.02 -4.78
CA ILE A 206 -8.91 15.69 -5.16
C ILE A 206 -8.62 17.11 -5.67
N GLU A 207 -7.81 17.90 -4.95
CA GLU A 207 -7.44 19.25 -5.33
C GLU A 207 -6.73 19.27 -6.70
N ARG A 208 -5.87 18.28 -6.95
CA ARG A 208 -5.19 18.09 -8.24
C ARG A 208 -6.15 17.72 -9.38
N GLY A 209 -7.37 17.28 -9.09
CA GLY A 209 -8.33 16.79 -10.07
C GLY A 209 -8.11 15.34 -10.52
N SER A 210 -7.40 14.54 -9.71
CA SER A 210 -7.25 13.11 -9.96
C SER A 210 -8.58 12.37 -9.86
N VAL A 211 -8.69 11.23 -10.54
CA VAL A 211 -9.91 10.41 -10.57
C VAL A 211 -9.86 9.28 -9.55
N PHE A 212 -8.69 8.68 -9.40
CA PHE A 212 -8.49 7.53 -8.51
C PHE A 212 -7.26 7.69 -7.61
N TYR A 213 -7.40 7.20 -6.37
CA TYR A 213 -6.30 7.03 -5.43
C TYR A 213 -6.14 5.55 -5.09
N TYR A 214 -4.94 5.01 -5.20
CA TYR A 214 -4.62 3.60 -5.01
C TYR A 214 -3.79 3.38 -3.73
N PRO A 215 -4.40 3.01 -2.59
CA PRO A 215 -3.68 2.73 -1.34
C PRO A 215 -2.94 1.38 -1.35
N GLY A 216 -3.09 0.60 -2.41
CA GLY A 216 -2.49 -0.70 -2.62
C GLY A 216 -3.40 -1.86 -2.29
N TYR A 217 -2.83 -2.98 -1.78
CA TYR A 217 -3.59 -4.18 -1.49
C TYR A 217 -4.08 -4.26 -0.05
N VAL A 218 -5.13 -5.06 0.13
CA VAL A 218 -5.52 -5.68 1.40
C VAL A 218 -5.44 -7.19 1.25
N TYR A 219 -5.54 -7.92 2.35
CA TYR A 219 -5.57 -9.38 2.33
C TYR A 219 -7.00 -9.91 2.37
N SER A 220 -7.20 -11.15 1.92
CA SER A 220 -8.49 -11.87 2.03
C SER A 220 -8.82 -12.31 3.46
N VAL A 221 -7.89 -12.13 4.39
CA VAL A 221 -8.01 -12.38 5.82
C VAL A 221 -7.85 -11.08 6.61
N PRO A 222 -8.36 -10.98 7.84
CA PRO A 222 -8.21 -9.77 8.66
C PRO A 222 -6.76 -9.36 8.84
N SER A 223 -6.46 -8.09 8.61
CA SER A 223 -5.10 -7.58 8.66
C SER A 223 -5.03 -6.12 9.11
N GLN A 224 -3.83 -5.68 9.48
CA GLN A 224 -3.57 -4.28 9.78
C GLN A 224 -3.80 -3.32 8.59
N PHE A 225 -4.01 -3.85 7.37
CA PHE A 225 -4.25 -3.05 6.16
C PHE A 225 -5.73 -2.80 5.88
N ASP A 226 -6.64 -3.39 6.66
CA ASP A 226 -8.10 -3.31 6.44
C ASP A 226 -8.65 -1.89 6.61
N TYR A 227 -7.91 -1.00 7.29
CA TYR A 227 -8.28 0.41 7.40
C TYR A 227 -8.43 1.09 6.03
N LYS A 228 -7.73 0.61 4.98
CA LYS A 228 -7.83 1.10 3.60
C LYS A 228 -9.24 0.96 3.03
N LEU A 229 -9.99 0.01 3.55
CA LEU A 229 -11.36 -0.27 3.15
C LEU A 229 -12.39 0.66 3.83
N ASN A 230 -11.98 1.48 4.80
CA ASN A 230 -12.87 2.33 5.58
C ASN A 230 -13.05 3.75 5.01
N PHE A 231 -12.64 3.95 3.77
CA PHE A 231 -12.79 5.22 3.06
C PHE A 231 -13.99 5.15 2.12
N HIS A 232 -14.78 6.22 2.02
CA HIS A 232 -15.85 6.31 1.05
C HIS A 232 -15.29 6.27 -0.37
N GLY A 233 -16.04 5.73 -1.30
CA GLY A 233 -15.59 5.54 -2.68
C GLY A 233 -14.60 4.37 -2.87
N SER A 234 -14.36 3.55 -1.82
CA SER A 234 -13.49 2.37 -1.95
C SER A 234 -14.06 1.34 -2.92
N GLU A 235 -13.23 0.90 -3.84
CA GLU A 235 -13.48 -0.17 -4.81
C GLU A 235 -12.43 -1.26 -4.66
N GLN A 236 -12.81 -2.49 -4.99
CA GLN A 236 -11.94 -3.67 -4.98
C GLN A 236 -11.91 -4.29 -6.37
N MET A 237 -10.75 -4.74 -6.82
CA MET A 237 -10.59 -5.41 -8.11
C MET A 237 -10.79 -6.91 -7.97
N ASN A 238 -11.55 -7.47 -8.87
CA ASN A 238 -11.61 -8.91 -9.06
C ASN A 238 -10.48 -9.35 -10.00
N TRP A 239 -9.60 -10.21 -9.53
CA TRP A 239 -8.43 -10.66 -10.29
C TRP A 239 -8.77 -11.40 -11.58
N ASN A 240 -9.90 -12.16 -11.63
CA ASN A 240 -10.30 -12.93 -12.80
C ASN A 240 -10.83 -12.06 -13.93
N THR A 241 -11.57 -11.01 -13.57
CA THR A 241 -12.29 -10.18 -14.55
C THR A 241 -11.63 -8.83 -14.79
N GLY A 242 -10.70 -8.42 -13.92
CA GLY A 242 -10.13 -7.07 -13.91
C GLY A 242 -11.13 -5.97 -13.51
N VAL A 243 -12.36 -6.34 -13.15
CA VAL A 243 -13.43 -5.39 -12.87
C VAL A 243 -13.30 -4.84 -11.45
N TRP A 244 -13.39 -3.52 -11.33
CA TRP A 244 -13.46 -2.81 -10.07
C TRP A 244 -14.91 -2.67 -9.61
N THR A 245 -15.19 -3.09 -8.39
CA THR A 245 -16.54 -3.03 -7.80
C THR A 245 -16.53 -2.22 -6.51
N PRO A 246 -17.54 -1.34 -6.30
CA PRO A 246 -17.69 -0.64 -5.05
C PRO A 246 -17.81 -1.63 -3.87
N ARG A 247 -17.09 -1.36 -2.80
CA ARG A 247 -17.24 -2.14 -1.58
C ARG A 247 -18.60 -1.85 -0.94
N LYS A 248 -19.42 -2.89 -0.77
CA LYS A 248 -20.62 -2.80 0.06
C LYS A 248 -20.20 -2.57 1.51
N ARG A 249 -20.61 -1.48 2.12
CA ARG A 249 -20.38 -1.24 3.54
C ARG A 249 -21.15 -2.28 4.33
N VAL A 250 -20.43 -3.02 5.19
CA VAL A 250 -21.08 -3.76 6.28
C VAL A 250 -21.38 -2.72 7.38
N PRO A 251 -22.64 -2.55 7.81
CA PRO A 251 -22.95 -1.65 8.92
C PRO A 251 -22.13 -2.04 10.16
N PRO A 252 -21.63 -1.08 10.95
CA PRO A 252 -20.98 -1.40 12.21
C PRO A 252 -21.96 -2.17 13.10
N GLY A 253 -21.63 -3.42 13.44
CA GLY A 253 -22.44 -4.29 14.30
C GLY A 253 -22.78 -5.66 13.76
N MET A 254 -22.57 -5.96 12.49
CA MET A 254 -22.64 -7.34 11.96
C MET A 254 -21.26 -7.96 11.94
N ASN A 255 -20.74 -8.33 13.11
CA ASN A 255 -19.68 -9.32 13.18
C ASN A 255 -20.27 -10.63 12.64
N HIS A 256 -19.56 -11.24 11.68
CA HIS A 256 -19.85 -12.60 11.24
C HIS A 256 -19.87 -13.52 12.46
N THR A 257 -21.04 -13.80 13.01
CA THR A 257 -21.27 -15.01 13.77
C THR A 257 -21.14 -16.13 12.76
N GLN A 258 -20.09 -16.90 12.93
CA GLN A 258 -19.83 -18.13 12.22
C GLN A 258 -21.04 -19.06 12.41
N GLY A 259 -21.56 -19.53 11.28
CA GLY A 259 -22.31 -20.75 11.19
C GLY A 259 -21.42 -21.79 10.53
#